data_5bc5f586a8e7d0042560c381b4e5ae1b
#
_entry.id   5bc5f586a8e7d0042560c381b4e5ae1b
#
_cell.length_a   1.000
_cell.length_b   1.000
_cell.length_c   1.000
_cell.angle_alpha   90.00
_cell.angle_beta   90.00
_cell.angle_gamma   90.00
#
_symmetry.space_group_name_H-M   'P 1'
#
loop_
_entity.id
_entity.type
_entity.pdbx_description
1 polymer ?
#
loop_
_entity_poly.entity_id
_entity_poly.type
_entity_poly.pdbx_seq_one_letter_code
_entity_poly.pdbx_strand_id
1 'polypeptide(L)'
;MTTTTQDSTATQAPVKKKSSRIIAVDILRGITIAGMILVNNPGGPEEEGFAPLQHAEWLGLTPTDLIFPTFMFIMGITTYLSLRKFNFTWSMTCARKIAKRAFLLWGIGLSLVWLFAFTRGMLSADNADLDIIQRMGVAANSFGHMRLLGVLPRLGICYGLAAVIALSVNHKFIPWLIAGIFIAYYALLEFGNGYAHDATNILDIVDKIILGENHVYKWDTPDPEGLLSTLPALAHVLIGFCVGKVITGLDNLNEKIERMFIIGALLIIAGVLLAYLCPISKKLWTPTFAMVTCGIGSTLLALLTCAIDKHHHVSGFTKFFDVFGVNPLALYVL
;
A
#
# COMPACT_ATOMS: atom_id res chain seq x y z
N MET A 1 -42.31 -17.16 62.97
CA MET A 1 -42.10 -17.56 61.58
C MET A 1 -41.45 -16.40 60.86
N THR A 2 -40.15 -16.43 60.76
CA THR A 2 -39.32 -15.38 60.11
C THR A 2 -38.84 -15.93 58.76
N THR A 3 -39.39 -15.39 57.68
CA THR A 3 -38.99 -15.76 56.29
C THR A 3 -37.79 -14.92 55.88
N THR A 4 -36.64 -15.57 55.73
CA THR A 4 -35.42 -14.95 55.19
C THR A 4 -35.46 -15.01 53.70
N THR A 5 -35.57 -13.86 53.04
CA THR A 5 -35.37 -13.70 51.59
C THR A 5 -33.88 -13.69 51.29
N GLN A 6 -33.39 -14.71 50.58
CA GLN A 6 -32.03 -14.73 50.00
C GLN A 6 -32.02 -13.88 48.74
N ASP A 7 -31.27 -12.80 48.79
CA ASP A 7 -30.96 -11.94 47.68
C ASP A 7 -29.78 -12.55 46.89
N SER A 8 -30.07 -13.16 45.74
CA SER A 8 -29.05 -13.75 44.85
C SER A 8 -28.60 -12.70 43.86
N THR A 9 -27.61 -11.90 44.24
CA THR A 9 -26.84 -11.05 43.33
C THR A 9 -25.92 -11.93 42.45
N ALA A 10 -26.43 -12.35 41.30
CA ALA A 10 -25.63 -12.97 40.27
C ALA A 10 -24.68 -11.91 39.66
N THR A 11 -23.40 -11.98 40.03
CA THR A 11 -22.33 -11.18 39.44
C THR A 11 -22.20 -11.59 37.99
N GLN A 12 -22.69 -10.78 37.04
CA GLN A 12 -22.45 -10.97 35.61
C GLN A 12 -20.96 -10.80 35.33
N ALA A 13 -20.33 -11.87 34.86
CA ALA A 13 -18.96 -11.83 34.38
C ALA A 13 -18.80 -10.78 33.29
N PRO A 14 -17.70 -9.99 33.25
CA PRO A 14 -17.49 -8.97 32.26
C PRO A 14 -17.51 -9.58 30.86
N VAL A 15 -18.47 -9.20 30.04
CA VAL A 15 -18.54 -9.56 28.62
C VAL A 15 -17.25 -9.07 27.98
N LYS A 16 -16.33 -9.99 27.65
CA LYS A 16 -15.14 -9.68 26.85
C LYS A 16 -15.60 -8.98 25.59
N LYS A 17 -15.35 -7.67 25.48
CA LYS A 17 -15.52 -6.92 24.24
C LYS A 17 -14.78 -7.68 23.14
N LYS A 18 -15.52 -8.39 22.27
CA LYS A 18 -14.96 -9.00 21.07
C LYS A 18 -14.16 -7.92 20.36
N SER A 19 -12.87 -8.14 20.17
CA SER A 19 -12.03 -7.32 19.29
C SER A 19 -12.79 -7.15 17.98
N SER A 20 -13.11 -5.94 17.59
CA SER A 20 -13.85 -5.65 16.36
C SER A 20 -12.86 -5.77 15.18
N ARG A 21 -12.36 -6.99 14.94
CA ARG A 21 -11.57 -7.32 13.76
C ARG A 21 -12.54 -7.29 12.58
N ILE A 22 -12.31 -6.41 11.65
CA ILE A 22 -13.08 -6.32 10.41
C ILE A 22 -12.50 -7.37 9.47
N ILE A 23 -13.16 -8.52 9.37
CA ILE A 23 -12.70 -9.68 8.58
C ILE A 23 -12.55 -9.27 7.10
N ALA A 24 -13.44 -8.43 6.59
CA ALA A 24 -13.38 -7.91 5.23
C ALA A 24 -12.04 -7.24 4.88
N VAL A 25 -11.39 -6.53 5.83
CA VAL A 25 -10.07 -5.90 5.61
C VAL A 25 -8.98 -6.96 5.42
N ASP A 26 -9.01 -8.04 6.22
CA ASP A 26 -8.03 -9.12 6.10
C ASP A 26 -8.22 -9.91 4.80
N ILE A 27 -9.46 -10.16 4.39
CA ILE A 27 -9.78 -10.82 3.13
C ILE A 27 -9.40 -9.95 1.93
N LEU A 28 -9.70 -8.64 1.94
CA LEU A 28 -9.27 -7.73 0.86
C LEU A 28 -7.75 -7.71 0.72
N ARG A 29 -7.03 -7.72 1.84
CA ARG A 29 -5.56 -7.82 1.85
C ARG A 29 -5.10 -9.15 1.26
N GLY A 30 -5.76 -10.26 1.59
CA GLY A 30 -5.48 -11.58 1.02
C GLY A 30 -5.71 -11.63 -0.48
N ILE A 31 -6.79 -11.02 -0.98
CA ILE A 31 -7.07 -10.89 -2.42
C ILE A 31 -5.95 -10.11 -3.11
N THR A 32 -5.48 -9.00 -2.51
CA THR A 32 -4.40 -8.21 -3.10
C THR A 32 -3.07 -8.96 -3.13
N ILE A 33 -2.74 -9.76 -2.11
CA ILE A 33 -1.53 -10.57 -2.10
C ILE A 33 -1.61 -11.71 -3.14
N ALA A 34 -2.73 -12.43 -3.21
CA ALA A 34 -2.91 -13.46 -4.21
C ALA A 34 -2.84 -12.89 -5.63
N GLY A 35 -3.47 -11.72 -5.86
CA GLY A 35 -3.37 -10.98 -7.10
C GLY A 35 -1.92 -10.59 -7.42
N MET A 36 -1.15 -10.13 -6.43
CA MET A 36 0.26 -9.76 -6.62
C MET A 36 1.14 -10.96 -7.03
N ILE A 37 0.92 -12.12 -6.41
CA ILE A 37 1.61 -13.36 -6.80
C ILE A 37 1.27 -13.73 -8.25
N LEU A 38 -0.01 -13.61 -8.63
CA LEU A 38 -0.47 -13.94 -9.98
C LEU A 38 0.16 -13.03 -11.04
N VAL A 39 0.16 -11.71 -10.82
CA VAL A 39 0.64 -10.75 -11.83
C VAL A 39 2.17 -10.69 -11.92
N ASN A 40 2.88 -11.01 -10.83
CA ASN A 40 4.35 -11.06 -10.83
C ASN A 40 4.91 -12.36 -11.42
N ASN A 41 4.05 -13.34 -11.73
CA ASN A 41 4.43 -14.63 -12.30
C ASN A 41 3.59 -14.93 -13.55
N PRO A 42 3.76 -14.19 -14.65
CA PRO A 42 2.92 -14.33 -15.85
C PRO A 42 3.13 -15.65 -16.63
N GLY A 43 4.14 -16.42 -16.30
CA GLY A 43 4.43 -17.71 -16.94
C GLY A 43 5.11 -17.64 -18.31
N GLY A 44 5.47 -16.44 -18.77
CA GLY A 44 6.14 -16.18 -20.04
C GLY A 44 6.61 -14.72 -20.14
N PRO A 45 7.11 -14.29 -21.33
CA PRO A 45 7.41 -12.89 -21.57
C PRO A 45 6.18 -12.00 -21.28
N GLU A 46 6.41 -10.83 -20.67
CA GLU A 46 5.33 -9.93 -20.26
C GLU A 46 4.46 -9.50 -21.45
N GLU A 47 5.05 -9.40 -22.64
CA GLU A 47 4.39 -9.03 -23.89
C GLU A 47 3.39 -10.09 -24.42
N GLU A 48 3.58 -11.37 -24.05
CA GLU A 48 2.71 -12.49 -24.45
C GLU A 48 1.63 -12.80 -23.41
N GLY A 49 1.65 -12.06 -22.28
CA GLY A 49 0.72 -12.28 -21.18
C GLY A 49 -0.73 -11.89 -21.51
N PHE A 50 -1.68 -12.46 -20.76
CA PHE A 50 -3.09 -12.09 -20.86
C PHE A 50 -3.29 -10.59 -20.53
N ALA A 51 -3.83 -9.81 -21.46
CA ALA A 51 -3.90 -8.34 -21.38
C ALA A 51 -4.39 -7.76 -20.03
N PRO A 52 -5.41 -8.32 -19.34
CA PRO A 52 -5.81 -7.87 -18.00
C PRO A 52 -4.75 -8.06 -16.90
N LEU A 53 -3.74 -8.91 -17.12
CA LEU A 53 -2.63 -9.18 -16.22
C LEU A 53 -1.39 -8.33 -16.53
N GLN A 54 -1.43 -7.55 -17.61
CA GLN A 54 -0.36 -6.62 -17.98
C GLN A 54 -0.60 -5.25 -17.34
N HIS A 55 0.48 -4.51 -17.11
CA HIS A 55 0.40 -3.12 -16.67
C HIS A 55 0.03 -2.20 -17.84
N ALA A 56 -0.62 -1.07 -17.53
CA ALA A 56 -0.77 0.00 -18.51
C ALA A 56 0.62 0.51 -18.91
N GLU A 57 0.86 0.67 -20.22
CA GLU A 57 2.18 1.07 -20.74
C GLU A 57 2.63 2.43 -20.18
N TRP A 58 1.79 3.44 -20.22
CA TRP A 58 2.09 4.78 -19.71
C TRP A 58 0.88 5.45 -19.05
N LEU A 59 -0.20 5.65 -19.78
CA LEU A 59 -1.45 6.22 -19.32
C LEU A 59 -2.53 5.15 -19.27
N GLY A 60 -3.46 5.28 -18.33
CA GLY A 60 -4.57 4.37 -18.16
C GLY A 60 -4.49 3.54 -16.88
N LEU A 61 -5.35 2.54 -16.82
CA LEU A 61 -5.54 1.68 -15.65
C LEU A 61 -5.96 0.29 -16.10
N THR A 62 -5.20 -0.73 -15.73
CA THR A 62 -5.55 -2.13 -15.90
C THR A 62 -5.95 -2.76 -14.56
N PRO A 63 -6.59 -3.94 -14.54
CA PRO A 63 -6.86 -4.66 -13.30
C PRO A 63 -5.60 -4.94 -12.47
N THR A 64 -4.47 -5.21 -13.12
CA THR A 64 -3.15 -5.41 -12.48
C THR A 64 -2.70 -4.17 -11.73
N ASP A 65 -2.97 -2.98 -12.25
CA ASP A 65 -2.58 -1.72 -11.64
C ASP A 65 -3.37 -1.38 -10.37
N LEU A 66 -4.44 -2.12 -10.06
CA LEU A 66 -5.22 -1.96 -8.83
C LEU A 66 -4.58 -2.65 -7.62
N ILE A 67 -3.72 -3.64 -7.83
CA ILE A 67 -3.25 -4.54 -6.76
C ILE A 67 -2.41 -3.79 -5.74
N PHE A 68 -1.32 -3.18 -6.17
CA PHE A 68 -0.41 -2.46 -5.28
C PHE A 68 -1.05 -1.25 -4.58
N PRO A 69 -1.78 -0.36 -5.28
CA PRO A 69 -2.47 0.75 -4.62
C PRO A 69 -3.56 0.28 -3.63
N THR A 70 -4.31 -0.79 -3.92
CA THR A 70 -5.27 -1.34 -2.96
C THR A 70 -4.56 -1.82 -1.69
N PHE A 71 -3.37 -2.44 -1.81
CA PHE A 71 -2.56 -2.81 -0.65
C PHE A 71 -2.12 -1.59 0.16
N MET A 72 -1.71 -0.49 -0.49
CA MET A 72 -1.36 0.77 0.17
C MET A 72 -2.58 1.41 0.86
N PHE A 73 -3.73 1.37 0.25
CA PHE A 73 -4.99 1.83 0.84
C PHE A 73 -5.32 1.05 2.13
N ILE A 74 -5.23 -0.28 2.10
CA ILE A 74 -5.42 -1.15 3.28
C ILE A 74 -4.37 -0.85 4.35
N MET A 75 -3.13 -0.57 3.95
CA MET A 75 -2.07 -0.16 4.89
C MET A 75 -2.45 1.13 5.63
N GLY A 76 -3.08 2.09 4.96
CA GLY A 76 -3.62 3.30 5.58
C GLY A 76 -4.67 2.97 6.64
N ILE A 77 -5.67 2.14 6.31
CA ILE A 77 -6.71 1.68 7.25
C ILE A 77 -6.07 1.01 8.48
N THR A 78 -5.16 0.06 8.25
CA THR A 78 -4.52 -0.68 9.34
C THR A 78 -3.58 0.19 10.17
N THR A 79 -3.02 1.24 9.60
CA THR A 79 -2.25 2.25 10.34
C THR A 79 -3.14 3.00 11.32
N TYR A 80 -4.35 3.44 10.89
CA TYR A 80 -5.33 4.02 11.81
C TYR A 80 -5.67 3.06 12.95
N LEU A 81 -6.03 1.80 12.64
CA LEU A 81 -6.39 0.78 13.63
C LEU A 81 -5.24 0.50 14.63
N SER A 82 -4.01 0.52 14.15
CA SER A 82 -2.83 0.31 14.97
C SER A 82 -2.55 1.48 15.91
N LEU A 83 -2.62 2.72 15.43
CA LEU A 83 -2.35 3.92 16.20
C LEU A 83 -3.47 4.26 17.19
N ARG A 84 -4.73 3.91 16.88
CA ARG A 84 -5.85 4.01 17.80
C ARG A 84 -5.59 3.29 19.12
N LYS A 85 -4.85 2.18 19.13
CA LYS A 85 -4.46 1.45 20.33
C LYS A 85 -3.53 2.26 21.25
N PHE A 86 -2.86 3.27 20.71
CA PHE A 86 -2.00 4.21 21.42
C PHE A 86 -2.67 5.57 21.65
N ASN A 87 -3.99 5.67 21.42
CA ASN A 87 -4.77 6.91 21.50
C ASN A 87 -4.15 8.07 20.69
N PHE A 88 -3.46 7.75 19.59
CA PHE A 88 -2.73 8.72 18.75
C PHE A 88 -1.77 9.62 19.54
N THR A 89 -1.17 9.11 20.60
CA THR A 89 -0.20 9.84 21.41
C THR A 89 1.22 9.33 21.16
N TRP A 90 2.17 10.25 21.13
CA TRP A 90 3.57 9.91 21.04
C TRP A 90 4.02 9.16 22.32
N SER A 91 4.63 8.02 22.13
CA SER A 91 5.31 7.25 23.18
C SER A 91 6.50 6.51 22.58
N MET A 92 7.50 6.22 23.40
CA MET A 92 8.68 5.46 22.95
C MET A 92 8.29 4.09 22.38
N THR A 93 7.28 3.46 22.96
CA THR A 93 6.75 2.16 22.50
C THR A 93 6.09 2.31 21.11
N CYS A 94 5.30 3.39 20.90
CA CYS A 94 4.69 3.68 19.61
C CYS A 94 5.76 3.98 18.56
N ALA A 95 6.71 4.86 18.88
CA ALA A 95 7.81 5.24 17.99
C ALA A 95 8.66 4.02 17.57
N ARG A 96 9.07 3.17 18.53
CA ARG A 96 9.81 1.94 18.24
C ARG A 96 9.03 0.99 17.33
N LYS A 97 7.72 0.85 17.53
CA LYS A 97 6.87 0.01 16.69
C LYS A 97 6.80 0.53 15.25
N ILE A 98 6.63 1.85 15.08
CA ILE A 98 6.60 2.50 13.76
C ILE A 98 7.95 2.32 13.07
N ALA A 99 9.03 2.70 13.74
CA ALA A 99 10.38 2.59 13.21
C ALA A 99 10.72 1.14 12.83
N LYS A 100 10.50 0.18 13.76
CA LYS A 100 10.76 -1.24 13.47
C LYS A 100 10.03 -1.72 12.21
N ARG A 101 8.74 -1.38 12.04
CA ARG A 101 7.97 -1.83 10.88
C ARG A 101 8.45 -1.14 9.59
N ALA A 102 8.72 0.16 9.63
CA ALA A 102 9.22 0.91 8.48
C ALA A 102 10.58 0.39 8.03
N PHE A 103 11.52 0.21 8.96
CA PHE A 103 12.86 -0.33 8.67
C PHE A 103 12.84 -1.79 8.22
N LEU A 104 11.96 -2.63 8.78
CA LEU A 104 11.82 -4.01 8.31
C LEU A 104 11.33 -4.07 6.86
N LEU A 105 10.32 -3.28 6.49
CA LEU A 105 9.83 -3.23 5.12
C LEU A 105 10.92 -2.73 4.16
N TRP A 106 11.58 -1.65 4.53
CA TRP A 106 12.68 -1.08 3.73
C TRP A 106 13.86 -2.05 3.60
N GLY A 107 14.32 -2.63 4.71
CA GLY A 107 15.46 -3.53 4.74
C GLY A 107 15.21 -4.85 4.01
N ILE A 108 14.02 -5.45 4.17
CA ILE A 108 13.64 -6.66 3.41
C ILE A 108 13.60 -6.32 1.92
N GLY A 109 13.03 -5.17 1.52
CA GLY A 109 13.00 -4.74 0.13
C GLY A 109 14.41 -4.63 -0.48
N LEU A 110 15.33 -3.96 0.21
CA LEU A 110 16.72 -3.86 -0.24
C LEU A 110 17.42 -5.23 -0.27
N SER A 111 17.17 -6.08 0.73
CA SER A 111 17.75 -7.42 0.77
C SER A 111 17.31 -8.28 -0.41
N LEU A 112 16.05 -8.18 -0.83
CA LEU A 112 15.54 -8.90 -2.00
C LEU A 112 16.18 -8.40 -3.30
N VAL A 113 16.29 -7.07 -3.47
CA VAL A 113 16.97 -6.48 -4.64
C VAL A 113 18.43 -6.91 -4.68
N TRP A 114 19.11 -6.87 -3.53
CA TRP A 114 20.51 -7.33 -3.43
C TRP A 114 20.63 -8.82 -3.74
N LEU A 115 19.76 -9.67 -3.19
CA LEU A 115 19.76 -11.12 -3.43
C LEU A 115 19.58 -11.42 -4.93
N PHE A 116 18.66 -10.71 -5.59
CA PHE A 116 18.47 -10.84 -7.04
C PHE A 116 19.70 -10.41 -7.82
N ALA A 117 20.32 -9.28 -7.47
CA ALA A 117 21.55 -8.80 -8.09
C ALA A 117 22.72 -9.78 -7.86
N PHE A 118 22.83 -10.33 -6.65
CA PHE A 118 23.82 -11.34 -6.28
C PHE A 118 23.66 -12.62 -7.11
N THR A 119 22.44 -13.18 -7.17
CA THR A 119 22.19 -14.40 -7.94
C THR A 119 22.44 -14.18 -9.44
N ARG A 120 22.06 -13.02 -9.98
CA ARG A 120 22.36 -12.64 -11.36
C ARG A 120 23.88 -12.53 -11.60
N GLY A 121 24.63 -11.90 -10.69
CA GLY A 121 26.07 -11.79 -10.76
C GLY A 121 26.78 -13.16 -10.70
N MET A 122 26.27 -14.08 -9.88
CA MET A 122 26.77 -15.46 -9.79
C MET A 122 26.55 -16.26 -11.08
N LEU A 123 25.43 -16.00 -11.78
CA LEU A 123 25.03 -16.73 -12.98
C LEU A 123 25.48 -16.00 -14.28
N SER A 124 26.06 -14.80 -14.18
CA SER A 124 26.48 -14.03 -15.35
C SER A 124 27.59 -14.74 -16.12
N ALA A 125 27.43 -14.79 -17.45
CA ALA A 125 28.48 -15.30 -18.36
C ALA A 125 29.76 -14.46 -18.30
N ASP A 126 29.65 -13.16 -18.01
CA ASP A 126 30.80 -12.25 -17.87
C ASP A 126 31.72 -12.64 -16.71
N ASN A 127 31.18 -13.39 -15.74
CA ASN A 127 31.94 -13.87 -14.59
C ASN A 127 32.32 -15.36 -14.71
N ALA A 128 32.09 -16.00 -15.87
CA ALA A 128 32.29 -17.44 -16.05
C ALA A 128 33.72 -17.90 -15.83
N ASP A 129 34.69 -17.05 -16.20
CA ASP A 129 36.13 -17.33 -16.08
C ASP A 129 36.68 -17.09 -14.67
N LEU A 130 35.91 -16.50 -13.78
CA LEU A 130 36.30 -16.24 -12.38
C LEU A 130 36.16 -17.50 -11.51
N ASP A 131 37.12 -17.68 -10.59
CA ASP A 131 36.94 -18.67 -9.51
C ASP A 131 35.71 -18.35 -8.65
N ILE A 132 35.16 -19.37 -8.03
CA ILE A 132 33.86 -19.26 -7.28
C ILE A 132 33.94 -18.18 -6.19
N ILE A 133 35.07 -18.02 -5.50
CA ILE A 133 35.30 -17.01 -4.45
C ILE A 133 35.33 -15.61 -5.07
N GLN A 134 36.02 -15.43 -6.18
CA GLN A 134 36.08 -14.17 -6.91
C GLN A 134 34.69 -13.78 -7.44
N ARG A 135 33.98 -14.74 -8.02
CA ARG A 135 32.61 -14.57 -8.50
C ARG A 135 31.68 -14.14 -7.38
N MET A 136 31.77 -14.78 -6.21
CA MET A 136 31.01 -14.38 -5.02
C MET A 136 31.36 -12.94 -4.58
N GLY A 137 32.63 -12.58 -4.60
CA GLY A 137 33.09 -11.22 -4.25
C GLY A 137 32.51 -10.14 -5.19
N VAL A 138 32.55 -10.38 -6.50
CA VAL A 138 31.96 -9.48 -7.51
C VAL A 138 30.45 -9.40 -7.35
N ALA A 139 29.78 -10.53 -7.22
CA ALA A 139 28.32 -10.58 -7.06
C ALA A 139 27.86 -9.92 -5.75
N ALA A 140 28.59 -10.09 -4.65
CA ALA A 140 28.27 -9.45 -3.37
C ALA A 140 28.45 -7.93 -3.40
N ASN A 141 29.37 -7.41 -4.22
CA ASN A 141 29.67 -5.98 -4.34
C ASN A 141 28.71 -5.23 -5.29
N SER A 142 27.48 -5.73 -5.46
CA SER A 142 26.47 -5.11 -6.35
C SER A 142 25.79 -3.86 -5.77
N PHE A 143 26.14 -3.43 -4.55
CA PHE A 143 25.56 -2.26 -3.89
C PHE A 143 25.70 -0.95 -4.69
N GLY A 144 26.76 -0.77 -5.44
CA GLY A 144 27.00 0.42 -6.27
C GLY A 144 26.02 0.60 -7.44
N HIS A 145 25.25 -0.44 -7.77
CA HIS A 145 24.31 -0.45 -8.90
C HIS A 145 22.91 -0.99 -8.52
N MET A 146 22.61 -0.99 -7.23
CA MET A 146 21.36 -1.52 -6.70
C MET A 146 20.28 -0.44 -6.61
N ARG A 147 19.08 -0.74 -7.10
CA ARG A 147 17.90 0.13 -6.93
C ARG A 147 17.59 0.31 -5.44
N LEU A 148 17.51 1.56 -4.96
CA LEU A 148 17.27 1.89 -3.55
C LEU A 148 15.79 1.96 -3.19
N LEU A 149 14.97 2.37 -4.15
CA LEU A 149 13.52 2.45 -3.99
C LEU A 149 12.85 1.33 -4.79
N GLY A 150 11.68 0.93 -4.36
CA GLY A 150 10.86 -0.11 -4.96
C GLY A 150 9.63 -0.33 -4.09
N VAL A 151 8.88 -1.37 -4.35
CA VAL A 151 7.58 -1.63 -3.70
C VAL A 151 7.67 -1.65 -2.17
N LEU A 152 8.50 -2.50 -1.58
CA LEU A 152 8.63 -2.60 -0.11
C LEU A 152 9.29 -1.39 0.55
N PRO A 153 10.38 -0.80 0.01
CA PRO A 153 10.92 0.47 0.49
C PRO A 153 9.87 1.59 0.49
N ARG A 154 9.11 1.76 -0.59
CA ARG A 154 8.02 2.73 -0.66
C ARG A 154 6.95 2.49 0.42
N LEU A 155 6.54 1.23 0.62
CA LEU A 155 5.60 0.88 1.70
C LEU A 155 6.14 1.28 3.07
N GLY A 156 7.43 1.02 3.34
CA GLY A 156 8.08 1.39 4.58
C GLY A 156 8.08 2.91 4.83
N ILE A 157 8.47 3.68 3.81
CA ILE A 157 8.52 5.15 3.85
C ILE A 157 7.11 5.74 4.03
N CYS A 158 6.16 5.33 3.18
CA CYS A 158 4.78 5.84 3.25
C CYS A 158 4.11 5.47 4.58
N TYR A 159 4.32 4.25 5.09
CA TYR A 159 3.83 3.86 6.42
C TYR A 159 4.41 4.73 7.53
N GLY A 160 5.74 4.92 7.54
CA GLY A 160 6.41 5.72 8.54
C GLY A 160 5.93 7.17 8.54
N LEU A 161 5.91 7.81 7.37
CA LEU A 161 5.45 9.20 7.21
C LEU A 161 3.97 9.36 7.56
N ALA A 162 3.11 8.45 7.10
CA ALA A 162 1.68 8.50 7.44
C ALA A 162 1.44 8.34 8.95
N ALA A 163 2.22 7.48 9.62
CA ALA A 163 2.13 7.32 11.07
C ALA A 163 2.61 8.57 11.82
N VAL A 164 3.71 9.20 11.38
CA VAL A 164 4.21 10.45 11.94
C VAL A 164 3.18 11.57 11.77
N ILE A 165 2.60 11.73 10.57
CA ILE A 165 1.54 12.72 10.30
C ILE A 165 0.34 12.47 11.21
N ALA A 166 -0.10 11.21 11.34
CA ALA A 166 -1.24 10.84 12.18
C ALA A 166 -1.04 11.13 13.67
N LEU A 167 0.21 11.12 14.15
CA LEU A 167 0.55 11.43 15.53
C LEU A 167 0.79 12.93 15.77
N SER A 168 1.13 13.69 14.73
CA SER A 168 1.55 15.09 14.85
C SER A 168 0.50 16.10 14.39
N VAL A 169 -0.36 15.68 13.43
CA VAL A 169 -1.34 16.56 12.81
C VAL A 169 -2.74 16.21 13.31
N ASN A 170 -3.54 17.23 13.62
CA ASN A 170 -4.94 16.99 13.95
C ASN A 170 -5.64 16.37 12.74
N HIS A 171 -6.33 15.24 12.97
CA HIS A 171 -6.96 14.43 11.92
C HIS A 171 -8.03 15.18 11.10
N LYS A 172 -8.50 16.34 11.55
CA LYS A 172 -9.40 17.22 10.78
C LYS A 172 -8.70 17.86 9.59
N PHE A 173 -7.37 18.04 9.67
CA PHE A 173 -6.58 18.67 8.62
C PHE A 173 -5.98 17.67 7.63
N ILE A 174 -6.02 16.36 7.92
CA ILE A 174 -5.47 15.34 7.00
C ILE A 174 -6.11 15.40 5.61
N PRO A 175 -7.45 15.54 5.43
CA PRO A 175 -8.03 15.68 4.10
C PRO A 175 -7.51 16.90 3.33
N TRP A 176 -7.28 18.02 4.01
CA TRP A 176 -6.70 19.23 3.41
C TRP A 176 -5.23 19.04 3.04
N LEU A 177 -4.48 18.30 3.85
CA LEU A 177 -3.11 17.91 3.52
C LEU A 177 -3.06 17.02 2.28
N ILE A 178 -3.96 16.05 2.15
CA ILE A 178 -4.10 15.20 0.95
C ILE A 178 -4.37 16.07 -0.27
N ALA A 179 -5.34 16.99 -0.20
CA ALA A 179 -5.67 17.90 -1.29
C ALA A 179 -4.46 18.79 -1.64
N GLY A 180 -3.77 19.34 -0.66
CA GLY A 180 -2.56 20.15 -0.86
C GLY A 180 -1.44 19.36 -1.55
N ILE A 181 -1.19 18.10 -1.13
CA ILE A 181 -0.21 17.22 -1.79
C ILE A 181 -0.61 16.97 -3.24
N PHE A 182 -1.88 16.66 -3.52
CA PHE A 182 -2.34 16.38 -4.87
C PHE A 182 -2.24 17.61 -5.79
N ILE A 183 -2.61 18.80 -5.30
CA ILE A 183 -2.51 20.05 -6.07
C ILE A 183 -1.03 20.38 -6.34
N ALA A 184 -0.17 20.31 -5.34
CA ALA A 184 1.25 20.59 -5.49
C ALA A 184 1.92 19.59 -6.44
N TYR A 185 1.56 18.30 -6.34
CA TYR A 185 2.10 17.28 -7.24
C TYR A 185 1.60 17.41 -8.67
N TYR A 186 0.32 17.75 -8.87
CA TYR A 186 -0.22 18.07 -10.19
C TYR A 186 0.53 19.26 -10.82
N ALA A 187 0.72 20.32 -10.06
CA ALA A 187 1.49 21.48 -10.53
C ALA A 187 2.94 21.10 -10.89
N LEU A 188 3.56 20.24 -10.09
CA LEU A 188 4.91 19.73 -10.37
C LEU A 188 4.95 18.93 -11.68
N LEU A 189 3.96 18.07 -11.95
CA LEU A 189 3.88 17.33 -13.21
C LEU A 189 3.67 18.25 -14.40
N GLU A 190 2.77 19.24 -14.28
CA GLU A 190 2.43 20.17 -15.36
C GLU A 190 3.61 21.06 -15.73
N PHE A 191 4.25 21.70 -14.74
CA PHE A 191 5.36 22.62 -14.99
C PHE A 191 6.71 21.94 -15.15
N GLY A 192 6.86 20.69 -14.72
CA GLY A 192 8.10 19.95 -14.76
C GLY A 192 8.21 18.92 -15.88
N ASN A 193 7.39 19.04 -16.93
CA ASN A 193 7.34 18.03 -18.01
C ASN A 193 7.09 16.59 -17.51
N GLY A 194 6.32 16.46 -16.41
CA GLY A 194 6.13 15.21 -15.69
C GLY A 194 5.35 14.14 -16.47
N TYR A 195 4.72 14.49 -17.58
CA TYR A 195 4.01 13.55 -18.45
C TYR A 195 4.87 13.00 -19.60
N ALA A 196 6.10 13.50 -19.77
CA ALA A 196 7.04 12.94 -20.75
C ALA A 196 7.51 11.55 -20.33
N HIS A 197 7.62 10.65 -21.31
CA HIS A 197 8.15 9.29 -21.09
C HIS A 197 9.61 9.23 -21.55
N ASP A 198 10.41 10.13 -21.00
CA ASP A 198 11.83 10.26 -21.33
C ASP A 198 12.63 10.91 -20.18
N ALA A 199 13.92 11.11 -20.38
CA ALA A 199 14.85 11.68 -19.40
C ALA A 199 14.59 13.18 -19.09
N THR A 200 13.67 13.85 -19.77
CA THR A 200 13.29 15.25 -19.48
C THR A 200 12.24 15.35 -18.40
N ASN A 201 11.68 14.21 -17.97
CA ASN A 201 10.68 14.14 -16.93
C ASN A 201 11.27 14.58 -15.57
N ILE A 202 10.59 15.51 -14.88
CA ILE A 202 11.05 16.04 -13.59
C ILE A 202 11.23 14.94 -12.52
N LEU A 203 10.43 13.85 -12.58
CA LEU A 203 10.55 12.74 -11.64
C LEU A 203 11.90 12.03 -11.85
N ASP A 204 12.26 11.74 -13.08
CA ASP A 204 13.51 11.10 -13.43
C ASP A 204 14.72 11.97 -13.07
N ILE A 205 14.65 13.27 -13.39
CA ILE A 205 15.71 14.24 -13.08
C ILE A 205 15.98 14.29 -11.57
N VAL A 206 14.92 14.45 -10.76
CA VAL A 206 15.06 14.57 -9.31
C VAL A 206 15.54 13.25 -8.68
N ASP A 207 14.99 12.13 -9.14
CA ASP A 207 15.39 10.82 -8.64
C ASP A 207 16.87 10.54 -8.93
N LYS A 208 17.36 10.85 -10.13
CA LYS A 208 18.78 10.71 -10.48
C LYS A 208 19.69 11.66 -9.71
N ILE A 209 19.27 12.91 -9.47
CA ILE A 209 20.05 13.88 -8.69
C ILE A 209 20.20 13.41 -7.24
N ILE A 210 19.13 12.91 -6.62
CA ILE A 210 19.11 12.58 -5.19
C ILE A 210 19.64 11.18 -4.90
N LEU A 211 19.23 10.19 -5.71
CA LEU A 211 19.58 8.79 -5.50
C LEU A 211 20.83 8.38 -6.28
N GLY A 212 21.15 9.09 -7.36
CA GLY A 212 22.19 8.72 -8.32
C GLY A 212 21.68 7.82 -9.45
N GLU A 213 22.24 7.96 -10.64
CA GLU A 213 21.83 7.21 -11.85
C GLU A 213 21.89 5.69 -11.69
N ASN A 214 22.78 5.21 -10.83
CA ASN A 214 22.94 3.78 -10.59
C ASN A 214 21.91 3.16 -9.65
N HIS A 215 21.12 3.99 -8.96
CA HIS A 215 20.22 3.60 -7.89
C HIS A 215 18.74 3.75 -8.22
N VAL A 216 18.43 4.17 -9.45
CA VAL A 216 17.06 4.25 -9.99
C VAL A 216 16.71 3.01 -10.80
N TYR A 217 15.44 2.86 -11.15
CA TYR A 217 14.97 1.79 -12.02
C TYR A 217 15.52 1.96 -13.45
N LYS A 218 16.15 0.90 -13.99
CA LYS A 218 16.86 0.99 -15.28
C LYS A 218 16.04 0.53 -16.48
N TRP A 219 14.90 -0.10 -16.24
CA TRP A 219 14.06 -0.70 -17.29
C TRP A 219 12.97 0.24 -17.79
N ASP A 220 12.75 1.35 -17.11
CA ASP A 220 11.74 2.35 -17.46
C ASP A 220 12.13 3.72 -16.89
N THR A 221 11.61 4.78 -17.51
CA THR A 221 11.89 6.18 -17.14
C THR A 221 10.56 6.98 -17.15
N PRO A 222 10.20 7.61 -16.05
CA PRO A 222 10.84 7.64 -14.71
C PRO A 222 10.61 6.37 -13.90
N ASP A 223 11.35 6.21 -12.79
CA ASP A 223 11.16 5.13 -11.82
C ASP A 223 9.73 5.14 -11.24
N PRO A 224 8.91 4.07 -11.47
CA PRO A 224 7.53 4.03 -10.98
C PRO A 224 7.41 4.15 -9.46
N GLU A 225 8.44 3.70 -8.71
CA GLU A 225 8.53 3.82 -7.26
C GLU A 225 9.57 4.84 -6.81
N GLY A 226 9.83 5.88 -7.61
CA GLY A 226 10.77 6.94 -7.34
C GLY A 226 10.43 7.81 -6.12
N LEU A 227 11.34 8.72 -5.78
CA LEU A 227 11.23 9.55 -4.59
C LEU A 227 10.07 10.55 -4.68
N LEU A 228 9.96 11.30 -5.80
CA LEU A 228 8.90 12.28 -5.96
C LEU A 228 7.52 11.65 -6.02
N SER A 229 7.36 10.53 -6.72
CA SER A 229 6.08 9.80 -6.79
C SER A 229 5.67 9.17 -5.45
N THR A 230 6.58 9.14 -4.47
CA THR A 230 6.26 8.76 -3.08
C THR A 230 5.36 9.80 -2.38
N LEU A 231 5.35 11.05 -2.83
CA LEU A 231 4.49 12.11 -2.27
C LEU A 231 2.98 11.80 -2.47
N PRO A 232 2.49 11.60 -3.70
CA PRO A 232 1.09 11.21 -3.90
C PRO A 232 0.79 9.79 -3.39
N ALA A 233 1.78 8.91 -3.33
CA ALA A 233 1.63 7.60 -2.69
C ALA A 233 1.41 7.72 -1.16
N LEU A 234 2.03 8.69 -0.50
CA LEU A 234 1.74 9.02 0.89
C LEU A 234 0.30 9.53 1.06
N ALA A 235 -0.15 10.44 0.18
CA ALA A 235 -1.54 10.91 0.19
C ALA A 235 -2.53 9.75 -0.02
N HIS A 236 -2.21 8.79 -0.87
CA HIS A 236 -2.97 7.55 -1.06
C HIS A 236 -3.14 6.77 0.26
N VAL A 237 -2.06 6.57 1.01
CA VAL A 237 -2.11 5.92 2.33
C VAL A 237 -2.93 6.74 3.33
N LEU A 238 -2.84 8.06 3.28
CA LEU A 238 -3.63 8.95 4.14
C LEU A 238 -5.13 8.90 3.82
N ILE A 239 -5.53 8.68 2.55
CA ILE A 239 -6.93 8.41 2.19
C ILE A 239 -7.40 7.13 2.90
N GLY A 240 -6.62 6.05 2.81
CA GLY A 240 -6.91 4.82 3.54
C GLY A 240 -7.02 5.03 5.06
N PHE A 241 -6.15 5.85 5.64
CA PHE A 241 -6.22 6.25 7.05
C PHE A 241 -7.53 6.97 7.39
N CYS A 242 -7.99 7.89 6.55
CA CYS A 242 -9.27 8.59 6.73
C CYS A 242 -10.46 7.61 6.66
N VAL A 243 -10.45 6.66 5.73
CA VAL A 243 -11.47 5.61 5.65
C VAL A 243 -11.44 4.74 6.91
N GLY A 244 -10.26 4.36 7.39
CA GLY A 244 -10.10 3.65 8.66
C GLY A 244 -10.73 4.40 9.86
N LYS A 245 -10.58 5.73 9.90
CA LYS A 245 -11.23 6.59 10.90
C LYS A 245 -12.76 6.53 10.80
N VAL A 246 -13.32 6.63 9.59
CA VAL A 246 -14.76 6.56 9.35
C VAL A 246 -15.32 5.21 9.80
N ILE A 247 -14.73 4.11 9.37
CA ILE A 247 -15.18 2.75 9.70
C ILE A 247 -15.22 2.51 11.20
N THR A 248 -14.25 3.04 11.93
CA THR A 248 -14.14 2.82 13.39
C THR A 248 -14.90 3.83 14.24
N GLY A 249 -15.30 4.95 13.64
CA GLY A 249 -16.09 5.99 14.32
C GLY A 249 -17.59 5.73 14.31
N LEU A 250 -18.07 4.78 13.51
CA LEU A 250 -19.47 4.40 13.39
C LEU A 250 -19.71 3.08 14.12
N ASP A 251 -20.85 2.91 14.77
CA ASP A 251 -21.24 1.65 15.42
C ASP A 251 -22.09 0.78 14.49
N ASN A 252 -22.98 1.39 13.72
CA ASN A 252 -23.88 0.69 12.81
C ASN A 252 -23.15 0.19 11.55
N LEU A 253 -23.24 -1.13 11.31
CA LEU A 253 -22.59 -1.78 10.18
C LEU A 253 -23.13 -1.29 8.81
N ASN A 254 -24.44 -1.04 8.72
CA ASN A 254 -25.04 -0.52 7.48
C ASN A 254 -24.50 0.87 7.16
N GLU A 255 -24.38 1.72 8.17
CA GLU A 255 -23.82 3.05 8.01
C GLU A 255 -22.33 3.03 7.60
N LYS A 256 -21.56 2.08 8.13
CA LYS A 256 -20.18 1.85 7.67
C LYS A 256 -20.12 1.51 6.19
N ILE A 257 -20.95 0.56 5.75
CA ILE A 257 -21.04 0.11 4.36
C ILE A 257 -21.42 1.30 3.47
N GLU A 258 -22.49 2.03 3.84
CA GLU A 258 -22.97 3.19 3.10
C GLU A 258 -21.88 4.26 2.95
N ARG A 259 -21.22 4.64 4.05
CA ARG A 259 -20.14 5.64 4.03
C ARG A 259 -18.96 5.23 3.17
N MET A 260 -18.56 3.95 3.23
CA MET A 260 -17.49 3.45 2.36
C MET A 260 -17.86 3.50 0.88
N PHE A 261 -19.12 3.17 0.54
CA PHE A 261 -19.63 3.30 -0.83
C PHE A 261 -19.65 4.76 -1.30
N ILE A 262 -20.16 5.67 -0.48
CA ILE A 262 -20.21 7.11 -0.82
C ILE A 262 -18.80 7.64 -1.04
N ILE A 263 -17.86 7.37 -0.12
CA ILE A 263 -16.46 7.78 -0.27
C ILE A 263 -15.87 7.18 -1.54
N GLY A 264 -16.09 5.89 -1.78
CA GLY A 264 -15.61 5.19 -2.95
C GLY A 264 -16.13 5.81 -4.25
N ALA A 265 -17.44 6.02 -4.36
CA ALA A 265 -18.08 6.61 -5.51
C ALA A 265 -17.58 8.05 -5.78
N LEU A 266 -17.50 8.89 -4.74
CA LEU A 266 -17.02 10.26 -4.86
C LEU A 266 -15.57 10.31 -5.33
N LEU A 267 -14.69 9.44 -4.81
CA LEU A 267 -13.30 9.37 -5.24
C LEU A 267 -13.16 8.90 -6.69
N ILE A 268 -13.95 7.90 -7.12
CA ILE A 268 -13.94 7.42 -8.52
C ILE A 268 -14.42 8.53 -9.44
N ILE A 269 -15.58 9.13 -9.16
CA ILE A 269 -16.17 10.18 -9.99
C ILE A 269 -15.21 11.37 -10.09
N ALA A 270 -14.70 11.86 -8.97
CA ALA A 270 -13.76 12.98 -8.95
C ALA A 270 -12.47 12.65 -9.71
N GLY A 271 -11.90 11.44 -9.50
CA GLY A 271 -10.68 11.00 -10.19
C GLY A 271 -10.87 10.88 -11.70
N VAL A 272 -12.03 10.35 -12.16
CA VAL A 272 -12.34 10.21 -13.59
C VAL A 272 -12.60 11.58 -14.21
N LEU A 273 -13.31 12.48 -13.54
CA LEU A 273 -13.55 13.84 -14.05
C LEU A 273 -12.25 14.64 -14.12
N LEU A 274 -11.39 14.54 -13.11
CA LEU A 274 -10.09 15.21 -13.11
C LEU A 274 -9.10 14.58 -14.10
N ALA A 275 -9.35 13.37 -14.60
CA ALA A 275 -8.48 12.71 -15.58
C ALA A 275 -8.40 13.47 -16.93
N TYR A 276 -9.34 14.35 -17.21
CA TYR A 276 -9.27 15.29 -18.37
C TYR A 276 -8.18 16.36 -18.19
N LEU A 277 -7.78 16.65 -16.95
CA LEU A 277 -6.71 17.60 -16.63
C LEU A 277 -5.41 16.87 -16.26
N CYS A 278 -5.50 15.82 -15.48
CA CYS A 278 -4.39 15.04 -14.96
C CYS A 278 -4.61 13.56 -15.34
N PRO A 279 -4.01 13.06 -16.44
CA PRO A 279 -4.22 11.70 -16.91
C PRO A 279 -3.94 10.66 -15.83
N ILE A 280 -4.70 9.56 -15.84
CA ILE A 280 -4.48 8.45 -14.92
C ILE A 280 -3.21 7.71 -15.32
N SER A 281 -2.22 7.63 -14.43
CA SER A 281 -0.99 6.88 -14.65
C SER A 281 -0.47 6.29 -13.33
N LYS A 282 -0.22 4.98 -13.34
CA LYS A 282 0.45 4.28 -12.25
C LYS A 282 1.92 4.64 -12.17
N LYS A 283 2.59 4.75 -13.32
CA LYS A 283 4.03 5.02 -13.39
C LYS A 283 4.37 6.38 -12.78
N LEU A 284 3.51 7.36 -12.97
CA LEU A 284 3.62 8.69 -12.36
C LEU A 284 2.95 8.78 -10.98
N TRP A 285 2.17 7.79 -10.60
CA TRP A 285 1.32 7.83 -9.39
C TRP A 285 0.47 9.09 -9.31
N THR A 286 -0.21 9.42 -10.42
CA THR A 286 -0.96 10.68 -10.51
C THR A 286 -2.03 10.81 -9.43
N PRO A 287 -2.43 12.03 -9.03
CA PRO A 287 -3.54 12.24 -8.09
C PRO A 287 -4.82 11.53 -8.51
N THR A 288 -5.15 11.55 -9.78
CA THR A 288 -6.32 10.87 -10.37
C THR A 288 -6.22 9.35 -10.24
N PHE A 289 -5.03 8.78 -10.48
CA PHE A 289 -4.77 7.36 -10.22
C PHE A 289 -5.00 7.00 -8.75
N ALA A 290 -4.45 7.79 -7.83
CA ALA A 290 -4.63 7.55 -6.40
C ALA A 290 -6.10 7.66 -5.97
N MET A 291 -6.84 8.64 -6.50
CA MET A 291 -8.28 8.81 -6.22
C MET A 291 -9.10 7.63 -6.73
N VAL A 292 -8.94 7.25 -8.00
CA VAL A 292 -9.70 6.15 -8.61
C VAL A 292 -9.41 4.83 -7.90
N THR A 293 -8.14 4.53 -7.64
CA THR A 293 -7.76 3.26 -7.01
C THR A 293 -8.16 3.18 -5.54
N CYS A 294 -8.07 4.28 -4.76
CA CYS A 294 -8.63 4.36 -3.41
C CYS A 294 -10.17 4.23 -3.43
N GLY A 295 -10.82 4.83 -4.42
CA GLY A 295 -12.26 4.73 -4.59
C GLY A 295 -12.72 3.29 -4.85
N ILE A 296 -12.05 2.59 -5.77
CA ILE A 296 -12.28 1.18 -6.05
C ILE A 296 -12.01 0.33 -4.78
N GLY A 297 -10.89 0.57 -4.09
CA GLY A 297 -10.55 -0.11 -2.85
C GLY A 297 -11.60 0.07 -1.75
N SER A 298 -12.14 1.29 -1.59
CA SER A 298 -13.21 1.58 -0.62
C SER A 298 -14.52 0.89 -0.98
N THR A 299 -14.88 0.87 -2.27
CA THR A 299 -16.09 0.19 -2.77
C THR A 299 -15.99 -1.32 -2.61
N LEU A 300 -14.84 -1.92 -2.95
CA LEU A 300 -14.59 -3.35 -2.74
C LEU A 300 -14.66 -3.72 -1.26
N LEU A 301 -14.07 -2.89 -0.39
CA LEU A 301 -14.15 -3.10 1.05
C LEU A 301 -15.60 -3.04 1.56
N ALA A 302 -16.41 -2.10 1.05
CA ALA A 302 -17.83 -2.01 1.38
C ALA A 302 -18.60 -3.26 0.95
N LEU A 303 -18.35 -3.77 -0.26
CA LEU A 303 -18.95 -5.01 -0.78
C LEU A 303 -18.57 -6.22 0.09
N LEU A 304 -17.28 -6.37 0.40
CA LEU A 304 -16.81 -7.46 1.26
C LEU A 304 -17.37 -7.34 2.69
N THR A 305 -17.46 -6.13 3.24
CA THR A 305 -18.07 -5.91 4.56
C THR A 305 -19.57 -6.27 4.53
N CYS A 306 -20.28 -5.94 3.45
CA CYS A 306 -21.67 -6.33 3.26
C CYS A 306 -21.83 -7.85 3.17
N ALA A 307 -21.02 -8.51 2.35
CA ALA A 307 -21.14 -9.94 2.14
C ALA A 307 -20.69 -10.76 3.37
N ILE A 308 -19.61 -10.37 4.02
CA ILE A 308 -18.95 -11.18 5.05
C ILE A 308 -19.39 -10.78 6.46
N ASP A 309 -19.23 -9.48 6.79
CA ASP A 309 -19.50 -9.03 8.16
C ASP A 309 -21.00 -8.86 8.43
N LYS A 310 -21.83 -8.50 7.41
CA LYS A 310 -23.27 -8.33 7.54
C LYS A 310 -24.04 -9.63 7.27
N HIS A 311 -23.78 -10.29 6.14
CA HIS A 311 -24.53 -11.48 5.73
C HIS A 311 -23.87 -12.80 6.15
N HIS A 312 -22.70 -12.73 6.82
CA HIS A 312 -21.96 -13.89 7.34
C HIS A 312 -21.68 -14.97 6.28
N HIS A 313 -21.48 -14.55 5.02
CA HIS A 313 -21.12 -15.47 3.95
C HIS A 313 -19.67 -15.95 4.13
N VAL A 314 -19.49 -16.99 4.95
CA VAL A 314 -18.21 -17.66 5.15
C VAL A 314 -18.16 -18.88 4.20
N SER A 315 -17.41 -18.77 3.14
CA SER A 315 -17.21 -19.84 2.13
C SER A 315 -15.74 -20.31 2.15
N GLY A 316 -15.44 -21.34 1.34
CA GLY A 316 -14.05 -21.73 1.10
C GLY A 316 -13.20 -20.59 0.55
N PHE A 317 -13.79 -19.75 -0.30
CA PHE A 317 -13.17 -18.53 -0.85
C PHE A 317 -12.73 -17.55 0.25
N THR A 318 -13.60 -17.23 1.19
CA THR A 318 -13.26 -16.31 2.28
C THR A 318 -12.18 -16.86 3.19
N LYS A 319 -12.19 -18.16 3.49
CA LYS A 319 -11.16 -18.83 4.27
C LYS A 319 -9.81 -18.83 3.56
N PHE A 320 -9.79 -19.09 2.26
CA PHE A 320 -8.58 -19.06 1.45
C PHE A 320 -7.90 -17.71 1.53
N PHE A 321 -8.63 -16.63 1.25
CA PHE A 321 -8.05 -15.28 1.28
C PHE A 321 -7.76 -14.76 2.70
N ASP A 322 -8.45 -15.23 3.75
CA ASP A 322 -8.08 -14.88 5.13
C ASP A 322 -6.68 -15.41 5.47
N VAL A 323 -6.33 -16.62 5.02
CA VAL A 323 -4.97 -17.19 5.21
C VAL A 323 -3.91 -16.30 4.55
N PHE A 324 -4.13 -15.85 3.32
CA PHE A 324 -3.23 -14.92 2.62
C PHE A 324 -3.15 -13.56 3.33
N GLY A 325 -4.28 -13.09 3.87
CA GLY A 325 -4.35 -11.81 4.58
C GLY A 325 -3.64 -11.78 5.94
N VAL A 326 -3.41 -12.93 6.59
CA VAL A 326 -2.77 -13.01 7.92
C VAL A 326 -1.27 -12.71 7.85
N ASN A 327 -0.56 -13.26 6.85
CA ASN A 327 0.90 -13.11 6.71
C ASN A 327 1.31 -12.58 5.33
N PRO A 328 0.87 -11.36 4.96
CA PRO A 328 1.07 -10.83 3.61
C PRO A 328 2.55 -10.67 3.23
N LEU A 329 3.40 -10.27 4.18
CA LEU A 329 4.83 -10.05 3.92
C LEU A 329 5.58 -11.36 3.64
N ALA A 330 5.28 -12.43 4.38
CA ALA A 330 5.89 -13.73 4.14
C ALA A 330 5.56 -14.26 2.75
N LEU A 331 4.29 -14.13 2.34
CA LEU A 331 3.83 -14.56 1.01
C LEU A 331 4.35 -13.68 -0.13
N TYR A 332 4.69 -12.43 0.14
CA TYR A 332 5.32 -11.56 -0.84
C TYR A 332 6.79 -11.92 -1.09
N VAL A 333 7.49 -12.39 -0.04
CA VAL A 333 8.93 -12.69 -0.07
C VAL A 333 9.19 -14.10 -0.63
N LEU A 334 8.26 -15.04 -0.44
CA LEU A 334 8.36 -16.42 -0.95
C LEU A 334 8.06 -16.50 -2.44
#